data_2ac9f96f5b896b7682d67be51c8cbd88
#
_entry.id   2ac9f96f5b896b7682d67be51c8cbd88
#
_cell.length_a   1.000
_cell.length_b   1.000
_cell.length_c   1.000
_cell.angle_alpha   90.00
_cell.angle_beta   90.00
_cell.angle_gamma   90.00
#
_symmetry.space_group_name_H-M   'P 1'
#
loop_
_entity.id
_entity.type
_entity.pdbx_description
1 polymer ?
#
loop_
_entity_poly.entity_id
_entity_poly.type
_entity_poly.pdbx_seq_one_letter_code
_entity_poly.pdbx_strand_id
1 'polypeptide(L)'
;MARRVFFSFHYQNDINRSMTVRNSWVTQGKEAVGFIDKADFEQIKRQGDNAVHRWIDKQLEGTSVTVVLIGAETLNRPFVQYEICKSLERGNALIGVKIHAIKDMRTLRVSCSGNTHSIIGYYNNKLPAYFDNLCDGIYDYVFDDGYNNLGVWIESAAKKHGK
;
A
#
# COMPACT_ATOMS: atom_id res chain seq x y z
N MET A 1 -4.94 19.55 9.73
CA MET A 1 -3.60 19.06 9.34
C MET A 1 -3.73 17.94 8.32
N ALA A 2 -2.89 17.96 7.31
CA ALA A 2 -2.86 16.87 6.33
C ALA A 2 -2.34 15.60 6.99
N ARG A 3 -3.04 14.49 6.76
CA ARG A 3 -2.67 13.20 7.30
C ARG A 3 -1.52 12.60 6.48
N ARG A 4 -0.53 12.04 7.17
CA ARG A 4 0.58 11.36 6.50
C ARG A 4 0.20 9.90 6.24
N VAL A 5 0.20 9.51 4.96
CA VAL A 5 -0.27 8.21 4.49
C VAL A 5 0.88 7.44 3.86
N PHE A 6 1.04 6.19 4.26
CA PHE A 6 2.01 5.28 3.66
C PHE A 6 1.33 4.45 2.57
N PHE A 7 1.94 4.40 1.39
CA PHE A 7 1.47 3.57 0.28
C PHE A 7 2.37 2.36 0.11
N SER A 8 1.77 1.17 0.19
CA SER A 8 2.45 -0.10 0.00
C SER A 8 2.04 -0.70 -1.34
N PHE A 9 3.00 -1.12 -2.17
CA PHE A 9 2.72 -1.68 -3.49
C PHE A 9 3.87 -2.56 -3.98
N HIS A 10 3.58 -3.40 -4.99
CA HIS A 10 4.60 -4.19 -5.66
C HIS A 10 5.35 -3.32 -6.66
N TYR A 11 6.53 -2.89 -6.27
CA TYR A 11 7.31 -1.90 -7.01
C TYR A 11 7.55 -2.31 -8.47
N GLN A 12 8.01 -3.53 -8.69
CA GLN A 12 8.43 -3.99 -10.03
C GLN A 12 7.27 -4.04 -11.02
N ASN A 13 6.12 -4.58 -10.60
CA ASN A 13 4.96 -4.76 -11.50
C ASN A 13 4.07 -3.53 -11.61
N ASP A 14 3.92 -2.79 -10.51
CA ASP A 14 2.82 -1.83 -10.38
C ASP A 14 3.26 -0.38 -10.18
N ILE A 15 4.55 -0.07 -10.40
CA ILE A 15 5.05 1.30 -10.18
C ILE A 15 4.27 2.34 -11.00
N ASN A 16 3.97 2.06 -12.25
CA ASN A 16 3.29 3.02 -13.11
C ASN A 16 1.84 3.25 -12.66
N ARG A 17 1.13 2.19 -12.29
CA ARG A 17 -0.23 2.30 -11.75
C ARG A 17 -0.23 3.01 -10.41
N SER A 18 0.72 2.69 -9.56
CA SER A 18 0.89 3.32 -8.25
C SER A 18 1.21 4.80 -8.36
N MET A 19 2.02 5.18 -9.36
CA MET A 19 2.33 6.59 -9.62
C MET A 19 1.09 7.37 -10.10
N THR A 20 0.16 6.74 -10.82
CA THR A 20 -1.12 7.36 -11.17
C THR A 20 -1.89 7.76 -9.91
N VAL A 21 -1.99 6.86 -8.95
CA VAL A 21 -2.64 7.13 -7.65
C VAL A 21 -1.90 8.21 -6.87
N ARG A 22 -0.58 8.08 -6.77
CA ARG A 22 0.26 9.06 -6.08
C ARG A 22 0.10 10.46 -6.65
N ASN A 23 0.17 10.58 -7.96
CA ASN A 23 0.11 11.89 -8.61
C ASN A 23 -1.23 12.58 -8.38
N SER A 24 -2.34 11.85 -8.43
CA SER A 24 -3.65 12.41 -8.10
C SER A 24 -3.76 12.80 -6.63
N TRP A 25 -3.16 12.03 -5.73
CA TRP A 25 -3.13 12.31 -4.29
C TRP A 25 -2.32 13.57 -3.97
N VAL A 26 -1.11 13.66 -4.52
CA VAL A 26 -0.20 14.80 -4.31
C VAL A 26 -0.76 16.09 -4.92
N THR A 27 -1.41 16.00 -6.08
CA THR A 27 -2.05 17.16 -6.74
C THR A 27 -3.12 17.80 -5.85
N GLN A 28 -3.73 17.02 -4.96
CA GLN A 28 -4.71 17.53 -4.00
C GLN A 28 -4.05 18.12 -2.74
N GLY A 29 -2.74 18.33 -2.74
CA GLY A 29 -2.01 18.91 -1.62
C GLY A 29 -1.75 17.96 -0.46
N LYS A 30 -1.80 16.66 -0.70
CA LYS A 30 -1.66 15.61 0.34
C LYS A 30 -0.31 14.92 0.23
N GLU A 31 0.25 14.52 1.39
CA GLU A 31 1.56 13.87 1.46
C GLU A 31 1.44 12.35 1.26
N ALA A 32 2.27 11.82 0.35
CA ALA A 32 2.37 10.40 0.08
C ALA A 32 3.75 9.89 0.47
N VAL A 33 3.80 8.83 1.26
CA VAL A 33 5.03 8.18 1.73
C VAL A 33 5.08 6.76 1.18
N GLY A 34 6.27 6.20 1.06
CA GLY A 34 6.48 4.85 0.52
C GLY A 34 6.88 4.82 -0.95
N PHE A 35 6.93 5.98 -1.59
CA PHE A 35 7.38 6.10 -2.98
C PHE A 35 8.87 6.47 -3.00
N ILE A 36 9.60 5.78 -3.86
CA ILE A 36 11.04 5.96 -4.05
C ILE A 36 11.34 5.71 -5.54
N ASP A 37 12.34 6.36 -6.09
CA ASP A 37 12.69 6.07 -7.46
C ASP A 37 13.42 4.72 -7.58
N LYS A 38 13.44 4.19 -8.81
CA LYS A 38 13.98 2.87 -9.07
C LYS A 38 15.45 2.73 -8.68
N ALA A 39 16.25 3.73 -9.01
CA ALA A 39 17.70 3.69 -8.74
C ALA A 39 17.98 3.65 -7.26
N ASP A 40 17.29 4.49 -6.47
CA ASP A 40 17.44 4.54 -5.03
C ASP A 40 16.97 3.25 -4.37
N PHE A 41 15.86 2.69 -4.83
CA PHE A 41 15.34 1.42 -4.30
C PHE A 41 16.29 0.26 -4.58
N GLU A 42 16.83 0.17 -5.80
CA GLU A 42 17.81 -0.86 -6.15
C GLU A 42 19.09 -0.74 -5.32
N GLN A 43 19.53 0.49 -5.03
CA GLN A 43 20.67 0.73 -4.17
C GLN A 43 20.44 0.22 -2.74
N ILE A 44 19.26 0.44 -2.18
CA ILE A 44 18.88 -0.07 -0.86
C ILE A 44 18.83 -1.61 -0.88
N LYS A 45 18.24 -2.21 -1.91
CA LYS A 45 18.15 -3.66 -2.06
C LYS A 45 19.52 -4.33 -2.10
N ARG A 46 20.51 -3.70 -2.73
CA ARG A 46 21.89 -4.22 -2.78
C ARG A 46 22.53 -4.33 -1.39
N GLN A 47 22.07 -3.56 -0.42
CA GLN A 47 22.55 -3.61 0.96
C GLN A 47 21.90 -4.72 1.78
N GLY A 48 20.95 -5.47 1.20
CA GLY A 48 20.29 -6.61 1.81
C GLY A 48 18.90 -6.30 2.37
N ASP A 49 18.19 -7.35 2.77
CA ASP A 49 16.82 -7.25 3.24
C ASP A 49 16.68 -6.40 4.50
N ASN A 50 17.67 -6.47 5.41
CA ASN A 50 17.65 -5.65 6.61
C ASN A 50 17.70 -4.15 6.30
N ALA A 51 18.40 -3.77 5.24
CA ALA A 51 18.44 -2.37 4.80
C ALA A 51 17.07 -1.91 4.26
N VAL A 52 16.39 -2.78 3.52
CA VAL A 52 15.03 -2.52 3.04
C VAL A 52 14.06 -2.38 4.21
N HIS A 53 14.15 -3.28 5.19
CA HIS A 53 13.31 -3.23 6.39
C HIS A 53 13.52 -1.93 7.18
N ARG A 54 14.76 -1.49 7.37
CA ARG A 54 15.07 -0.21 8.04
C ARG A 54 14.49 0.98 7.27
N TRP A 55 14.58 0.94 5.93
CA TRP A 55 13.99 1.99 5.10
C TRP A 55 12.47 2.05 5.28
N ILE A 56 11.80 0.89 5.24
CA ILE A 56 10.36 0.77 5.45
C ILE A 56 9.97 1.31 6.84
N ASP A 57 10.67 0.88 7.88
CA ASP A 57 10.40 1.33 9.26
C ASP A 57 10.48 2.85 9.37
N LYS A 58 11.49 3.45 8.75
CA LYS A 58 11.65 4.90 8.73
C LYS A 58 10.53 5.61 7.97
N GLN A 59 10.12 5.05 6.82
CA GLN A 59 9.04 5.62 6.04
C GLN A 59 7.70 5.59 6.77
N LEU A 60 7.48 4.59 7.61
CA LEU A 60 6.26 4.46 8.40
C LEU A 60 6.16 5.45 9.57
N GLU A 61 7.27 6.05 9.99
CA GLU A 61 7.29 7.02 11.08
C GLU A 61 6.36 8.20 10.80
N GLY A 62 5.51 8.52 11.76
CA GLY A 62 4.57 9.64 11.66
C GLY A 62 3.34 9.37 10.78
N THR A 63 3.22 8.19 10.18
CA THR A 63 2.04 7.83 9.39
C THR A 63 0.92 7.33 10.29
N SER A 64 -0.32 7.47 9.84
CA SER A 64 -1.51 7.02 10.58
C SER A 64 -2.34 6.00 9.80
N VAL A 65 -2.19 5.97 8.47
CA VAL A 65 -2.92 5.05 7.58
C VAL A 65 -1.95 4.46 6.58
N THR A 66 -2.08 3.16 6.34
CA THR A 66 -1.39 2.46 5.27
C THR A 66 -2.40 2.06 4.21
N VAL A 67 -2.13 2.46 2.97
CA VAL A 67 -2.91 2.08 1.79
C VAL A 67 -2.13 1.06 0.99
N VAL A 68 -2.65 -0.14 0.86
CA VAL A 68 -2.05 -1.17 0.01
C VAL A 68 -2.65 -1.04 -1.38
N LEU A 69 -1.82 -0.70 -2.36
CA LEU A 69 -2.22 -0.63 -3.77
C LEU A 69 -2.09 -2.02 -4.38
N ILE A 70 -3.22 -2.68 -4.58
CA ILE A 70 -3.28 -4.11 -4.88
C ILE A 70 -3.33 -4.34 -6.39
N GLY A 71 -2.24 -4.85 -6.96
CA GLY A 71 -2.17 -5.40 -8.29
C GLY A 71 -2.28 -6.93 -8.27
N ALA A 72 -1.84 -7.58 -9.35
CA ALA A 72 -2.00 -9.03 -9.51
C ALA A 72 -1.31 -9.88 -8.46
N GLU A 73 -0.13 -9.44 -7.98
CA GLU A 73 0.72 -10.26 -7.10
C GLU A 73 1.14 -9.56 -5.82
N THR A 74 0.56 -8.41 -5.51
CA THR A 74 1.01 -7.51 -4.44
C THR A 74 1.09 -8.20 -3.08
N LEU A 75 0.02 -8.89 -2.69
CA LEU A 75 -0.09 -9.47 -1.34
C LEU A 75 0.80 -10.69 -1.11
N ASN A 76 1.42 -11.22 -2.17
CA ASN A 76 2.36 -12.33 -2.09
C ASN A 76 3.82 -11.87 -1.96
N ARG A 77 4.07 -10.56 -1.96
CA ARG A 77 5.43 -10.03 -1.92
C ARG A 77 5.91 -9.86 -0.48
N PRO A 78 7.13 -10.38 -0.17
CA PRO A 78 7.64 -10.33 1.21
C PRO A 78 7.75 -8.92 1.79
N PHE A 79 8.20 -7.95 1.00
CA PHE A 79 8.32 -6.57 1.49
C PHE A 79 6.96 -5.92 1.72
N VAL A 80 5.96 -6.20 0.88
CA VAL A 80 4.59 -5.73 1.10
C VAL A 80 4.01 -6.34 2.38
N GLN A 81 4.23 -7.63 2.58
CA GLN A 81 3.80 -8.32 3.81
C GLN A 81 4.47 -7.71 5.04
N TYR A 82 5.75 -7.39 4.96
CA TYR A 82 6.47 -6.70 6.03
C TYR A 82 5.87 -5.31 6.32
N GLU A 83 5.61 -4.54 5.29
CA GLU A 83 4.99 -3.21 5.41
C GLU A 83 3.63 -3.29 6.11
N ILE A 84 2.81 -4.27 5.74
CA ILE A 84 1.49 -4.48 6.35
C ILE A 84 1.64 -4.86 7.83
N CYS A 85 2.50 -5.82 8.15
CA CYS A 85 2.70 -6.26 9.53
C CYS A 85 3.22 -5.11 10.40
N LYS A 86 4.19 -4.34 9.92
CA LYS A 86 4.70 -3.18 10.65
C LYS A 86 3.66 -2.08 10.83
N SER A 87 2.83 -1.85 9.81
CA SER A 87 1.72 -0.90 9.91
C SER A 87 0.74 -1.29 11.03
N LEU A 88 0.39 -2.56 11.12
CA LEU A 88 -0.51 -3.07 12.15
C LEU A 88 0.13 -2.97 13.54
N GLU A 89 1.42 -3.29 13.68
CA GLU A 89 2.15 -3.16 14.95
C GLU A 89 2.16 -1.71 15.45
N ARG A 90 2.21 -0.74 14.54
CA ARG A 90 2.19 0.69 14.88
C ARG A 90 0.78 1.22 15.20
N GLY A 91 -0.24 0.41 14.99
CA GLY A 91 -1.63 0.84 15.15
C GLY A 91 -2.18 1.67 14.00
N ASN A 92 -1.54 1.63 12.83
CA ASN A 92 -2.06 2.29 11.64
C ASN A 92 -3.38 1.66 11.19
N ALA A 93 -4.29 2.47 10.67
CA ALA A 93 -5.41 1.97 9.90
C ALA A 93 -4.87 1.35 8.60
N LEU A 94 -5.54 0.34 8.09
CA LEU A 94 -5.12 -0.40 6.91
C LEU A 94 -6.26 -0.52 5.93
N ILE A 95 -6.08 -0.06 4.70
CA ILE A 95 -7.04 -0.26 3.62
C ILE A 95 -6.36 -0.84 2.40
N GLY A 96 -7.14 -1.60 1.61
CA GLY A 96 -6.72 -2.09 0.30
C GLY A 96 -7.42 -1.32 -0.80
N VAL A 97 -6.67 -0.94 -1.82
CA VAL A 97 -7.19 -0.29 -3.02
C VAL A 97 -6.70 -1.04 -4.24
N LYS A 98 -7.61 -1.69 -4.95
CA LYS A 98 -7.27 -2.44 -6.16
C LYS A 98 -6.93 -1.49 -7.29
N ILE A 99 -5.77 -1.69 -7.90
CA ILE A 99 -5.25 -0.85 -8.99
C ILE A 99 -5.10 -1.59 -10.32
N HIS A 100 -5.48 -2.87 -10.35
CA HIS A 100 -5.32 -3.71 -11.54
C HIS A 100 -6.07 -3.18 -12.78
N ALA A 101 -7.19 -2.48 -12.57
CA ALA A 101 -7.99 -1.90 -13.65
C ALA A 101 -7.46 -0.55 -14.15
N ILE A 102 -6.45 0.03 -13.51
CA ILE A 102 -5.74 1.21 -14.02
C ILE A 102 -4.86 0.74 -15.18
N LYS A 103 -4.94 1.42 -16.33
CA LYS A 103 -4.06 1.13 -17.44
C LYS A 103 -2.65 1.58 -17.11
N ASP A 104 -1.69 0.67 -17.30
CA ASP A 104 -0.28 1.02 -17.20
C ASP A 104 0.06 2.04 -18.28
N MET A 105 0.66 3.16 -17.93
CA MET A 105 0.97 4.26 -18.83
C MET A 105 1.91 3.85 -19.97
N ARG A 106 2.73 2.83 -19.75
CA ARG A 106 3.72 2.35 -20.72
C ARG A 106 3.13 1.32 -21.68
N THR A 107 2.34 0.38 -21.16
CA THR A 107 1.79 -0.73 -21.96
C THR A 107 0.35 -0.46 -22.44
N LEU A 108 -0.33 0.49 -21.81
CA LEU A 108 -1.74 0.82 -22.02
C LEU A 108 -2.68 -0.37 -21.73
N ARG A 109 -2.25 -1.28 -20.84
CA ARG A 109 -2.99 -2.49 -20.48
C ARG A 109 -3.37 -2.49 -19.01
N VAL A 110 -4.49 -3.15 -18.72
CA VAL A 110 -4.89 -3.51 -17.35
C VAL A 110 -4.23 -4.83 -16.96
N SER A 111 -4.24 -5.17 -15.67
CA SER A 111 -3.74 -6.45 -15.19
C SER A 111 -4.84 -7.30 -14.58
N CYS A 112 -4.49 -8.52 -14.17
CA CYS A 112 -5.40 -9.40 -13.46
C CYS A 112 -5.66 -8.87 -12.04
N SER A 113 -6.84 -9.13 -11.50
CA SER A 113 -7.15 -8.83 -10.12
C SER A 113 -6.37 -9.74 -9.18
N GLY A 114 -5.74 -9.17 -8.16
CA GLY A 114 -5.08 -9.94 -7.11
C GLY A 114 -6.08 -10.58 -6.15
N ASN A 115 -5.64 -11.65 -5.48
CA ASN A 115 -6.45 -12.30 -4.46
C ASN A 115 -6.32 -11.54 -3.13
N THR A 116 -7.42 -10.97 -2.65
CA THR A 116 -7.44 -10.22 -1.38
C THR A 116 -7.55 -11.13 -0.15
N HIS A 117 -7.96 -12.38 -0.34
CA HIS A 117 -7.95 -13.41 0.71
C HIS A 117 -6.60 -14.13 0.71
N SER A 118 -5.53 -13.36 0.93
CA SER A 118 -4.16 -13.86 0.91
C SER A 118 -3.55 -13.83 2.30
N ILE A 119 -2.73 -14.82 2.61
CA ILE A 119 -2.03 -14.91 3.89
C ILE A 119 -0.91 -13.86 3.92
N ILE A 120 -0.95 -12.97 4.91
CA ILE A 120 0.09 -11.94 5.11
C ILE A 120 1.11 -12.39 6.15
N GLY A 121 0.69 -13.21 7.11
CA GLY A 121 1.53 -13.71 8.18
C GLY A 121 0.78 -14.71 9.01
N TYR A 122 1.29 -14.99 10.20
CA TYR A 122 0.72 -15.99 11.10
C TYR A 122 0.66 -15.44 12.52
N TYR A 123 -0.46 -15.63 13.20
CA TYR A 123 -0.58 -15.33 14.63
C TYR A 123 0.18 -16.40 15.43
N ASN A 124 1.14 -15.99 16.25
CA ASN A 124 1.95 -16.89 17.07
C ASN A 124 2.55 -18.06 16.26
N ASN A 125 2.90 -17.84 14.98
CA ASN A 125 3.44 -18.83 14.04
C ASN A 125 2.51 -20.04 13.82
N LYS A 126 1.20 -19.91 14.08
CA LYS A 126 0.25 -21.04 13.97
C LYS A 126 -0.95 -20.74 13.08
N LEU A 127 -1.67 -19.65 13.31
CA LEU A 127 -2.90 -19.33 12.61
C LEU A 127 -2.64 -18.32 11.49
N PRO A 128 -3.08 -18.61 10.25
CA PRO A 128 -2.88 -17.67 9.16
C PRO A 128 -3.67 -16.38 9.36
N ALA A 129 -3.03 -15.27 9.04
CA ALA A 129 -3.65 -13.95 9.04
C ALA A 129 -3.91 -13.53 7.59
N TYR A 130 -5.17 -13.36 7.22
CA TYR A 130 -5.58 -13.00 5.87
C TYR A 130 -5.79 -11.50 5.74
N PHE A 131 -5.37 -10.94 4.61
CA PHE A 131 -5.43 -9.50 4.37
C PHE A 131 -6.85 -8.94 4.51
N ASP A 132 -7.84 -9.58 3.89
CA ASP A 132 -9.23 -9.13 3.91
C ASP A 132 -9.84 -9.12 5.32
N ASN A 133 -9.32 -9.93 6.25
CA ASN A 133 -9.74 -9.93 7.64
C ASN A 133 -9.02 -8.86 8.47
N LEU A 134 -7.84 -8.41 8.03
CA LEU A 134 -7.01 -7.45 8.76
C LEU A 134 -7.30 -6.00 8.40
N CYS A 135 -7.77 -5.74 7.18
CA CYS A 135 -7.97 -4.38 6.69
C CYS A 135 -9.32 -3.80 7.12
N ASP A 136 -9.39 -2.48 7.12
CA ASP A 136 -10.58 -1.71 7.46
C ASP A 136 -11.55 -1.54 6.29
N GLY A 137 -11.09 -1.85 5.08
CA GLY A 137 -11.91 -1.82 3.88
C GLY A 137 -11.09 -2.12 2.64
N ILE A 138 -11.77 -2.60 1.60
CA ILE A 138 -11.18 -2.88 0.29
C ILE A 138 -12.02 -2.17 -0.77
N TYR A 139 -11.36 -1.43 -1.65
CA TYR A 139 -12.00 -0.62 -2.68
C TYR A 139 -11.31 -0.85 -4.02
N ASP A 140 -11.98 -0.47 -5.11
CA ASP A 140 -11.38 -0.47 -6.45
C ASP A 140 -11.19 0.98 -6.92
N TYR A 141 -9.96 1.31 -7.30
CA TYR A 141 -9.63 2.69 -7.66
C TYR A 141 -10.41 3.17 -8.89
N VAL A 142 -10.61 2.30 -9.88
CA VAL A 142 -11.32 2.66 -11.11
C VAL A 142 -12.84 2.60 -10.92
N PHE A 143 -13.35 1.47 -10.44
CA PHE A 143 -14.79 1.22 -10.37
C PHE A 143 -15.47 1.97 -9.22
N ASP A 144 -14.74 2.27 -8.15
CA ASP A 144 -15.27 3.00 -6.99
C ASP A 144 -14.84 4.47 -6.95
N ASP A 145 -14.35 4.99 -8.08
CA ASP A 145 -13.91 6.38 -8.23
C ASP A 145 -12.89 6.80 -7.17
N GLY A 146 -11.75 6.12 -7.17
CA GLY A 146 -10.68 6.39 -6.20
C GLY A 146 -10.11 7.79 -6.29
N TYR A 147 -10.14 8.41 -7.47
CA TYR A 147 -9.70 9.79 -7.65
C TYR A 147 -10.40 10.73 -6.68
N ASN A 148 -11.72 10.60 -6.56
CA ASN A 148 -12.53 11.46 -5.69
C ASN A 148 -12.72 10.89 -4.28
N ASN A 149 -12.64 9.57 -4.10
CA ASN A 149 -13.05 8.91 -2.85
C ASN A 149 -11.91 8.41 -1.98
N LEU A 150 -10.68 8.36 -2.48
CA LEU A 150 -9.54 7.84 -1.69
C LEU A 150 -9.39 8.55 -0.36
N GLY A 151 -9.52 9.88 -0.35
CA GLY A 151 -9.45 10.67 0.88
C GLY A 151 -10.54 10.31 1.89
N VAL A 152 -11.74 10.04 1.41
CA VAL A 152 -12.88 9.64 2.25
C VAL A 152 -12.60 8.26 2.87
N TRP A 153 -12.10 7.32 2.10
CA TRP A 153 -11.76 5.98 2.58
C TRP A 153 -10.68 6.03 3.67
N ILE A 154 -9.64 6.84 3.44
CA ILE A 154 -8.53 7.02 4.37
C ILE A 154 -9.03 7.62 5.69
N GLU A 155 -9.82 8.68 5.64
CA GLU A 155 -10.36 9.33 6.84
C GLU A 155 -11.30 8.40 7.61
N SER A 156 -12.15 7.66 6.91
CA SER A 156 -13.04 6.68 7.53
C SER A 156 -12.27 5.60 8.28
N ALA A 157 -11.22 5.06 7.65
CA ALA A 157 -10.37 4.04 8.29
C ALA A 157 -9.63 4.62 9.50
N ALA A 158 -9.07 5.83 9.37
CA ALA A 158 -8.35 6.48 10.47
C ALA A 158 -9.24 6.68 11.69
N LYS A 159 -10.48 7.10 11.50
CA LYS A 159 -11.45 7.32 12.59
C LYS A 159 -11.77 6.03 13.34
N LYS A 160 -11.81 4.89 12.66
CA LYS A 160 -12.02 3.58 13.32
C LYS A 160 -10.90 3.25 14.30
N HIS A 161 -9.71 3.82 14.12
CA HIS A 161 -8.54 3.62 14.98
C HIS A 161 -8.30 4.80 15.93
N GLY A 162 -9.26 5.71 16.06
CA GLY A 162 -9.15 6.86 16.95
C GLY A 162 -8.14 7.92 16.49
N LYS A 163 -7.92 8.00 15.20
CA LYS A 163 -6.89 8.90 14.62
C LYS A 163 -7.43 10.14 13.90
#